data_6ab58832439ac2937dfa78f77c610d0d
#
_entry.id   6ab58832439ac2937dfa78f77c610d0d
#
_cell.length_a   1.000
_cell.length_b   1.000
_cell.length_c   1.000
_cell.angle_alpha   90.00
_cell.angle_beta   90.00
_cell.angle_gamma   90.00
#
_symmetry.space_group_name_H-M   'P 1'
#
loop_
_entity.id
_entity.type
_entity.pdbx_description
1 polymer ?
#
loop_
_entity_poly.entity_id
_entity_poly.type
_entity_poly.pdbx_seq_one_letter_code
_entity_poly.pdbx_strand_id
1 'polypeptide(L)'
;MAYIGKEPGSGLRGRFVYTATAGQTSFTGSDSLGRTLTYTDSEYTDVFLNGVKLDKTDYTATSGTSIVLDSGASADDTLEILAFDTFGLFSGEFAQDVSVSGDLTISDKIVHSGDTNTAIRFADADTVTIETGG
;
A
#
# COMPACT_ATOMS: atom_id res chain seq x y z
N MET A 1 14.53 -15.93 -4.23
CA MET A 1 14.09 -14.91 -5.21
C MET A 1 13.77 -13.65 -4.44
N ALA A 2 14.40 -12.53 -4.78
CA ALA A 2 14.04 -11.25 -4.18
C ALA A 2 12.70 -10.80 -4.75
N TYR A 3 11.73 -10.49 -3.88
CA TYR A 3 10.41 -10.00 -4.27
C TYR A 3 10.37 -8.48 -4.13
N ILE A 4 10.02 -7.77 -5.21
CA ILE A 4 9.88 -6.31 -5.20
C ILE A 4 8.40 -5.99 -4.92
N GLY A 5 8.12 -5.45 -3.76
CA GLY A 5 6.77 -5.12 -3.30
C GLY A 5 6.51 -5.58 -1.86
N LYS A 6 5.25 -5.55 -1.42
CA LYS A 6 4.88 -6.18 -0.14
C LYS A 6 5.15 -7.67 -0.23
N GLU A 7 5.85 -8.22 0.75
CA GLU A 7 6.05 -9.67 0.83
C GLU A 7 4.70 -10.39 0.80
N PRO A 8 4.58 -11.53 0.08
CA PRO A 8 3.33 -12.30 0.03
C PRO A 8 2.82 -12.78 1.40
N GLY A 9 3.70 -12.80 2.41
CA GLY A 9 3.35 -13.10 3.80
C GLY A 9 2.83 -11.90 4.61
N SER A 10 2.99 -10.68 4.11
CA SER A 10 2.40 -9.47 4.70
C SER A 10 0.98 -9.34 4.17
N GLY A 11 0.04 -10.06 4.77
CA GLY A 11 -1.31 -10.24 4.27
C GLY A 11 -1.93 -9.02 3.58
N LEU A 12 -2.53 -9.28 2.43
CA LEU A 12 -3.35 -8.31 1.69
C LEU A 12 -4.59 -7.84 2.47
N ARG A 13 -4.75 -8.29 3.74
CA ARG A 13 -5.86 -7.97 4.62
C ARG A 13 -5.34 -7.41 5.94
N GLY A 14 -5.59 -6.12 6.17
CA GLY A 14 -5.48 -5.48 7.48
C GLY A 14 -6.75 -5.71 8.30
N ARG A 15 -6.62 -5.97 9.60
CA ARG A 15 -7.74 -6.03 10.55
C ARG A 15 -7.43 -5.10 11.70
N PHE A 16 -8.29 -4.13 11.94
CA PHE A 16 -8.16 -3.15 13.01
C PHE A 16 -9.36 -3.23 13.94
N VAL A 17 -9.15 -3.16 15.24
CA VAL A 17 -10.19 -3.29 16.25
C VAL A 17 -10.11 -2.15 17.24
N TYR A 18 -11.17 -1.38 17.37
CA TYR A 18 -11.30 -0.28 18.32
C TYR A 18 -12.41 -0.58 19.33
N THR A 19 -12.20 -0.15 20.57
CA THR A 19 -13.25 -0.08 21.59
C THR A 19 -13.71 1.37 21.68
N ALA A 20 -14.98 1.62 21.46
CA ALA A 20 -15.55 2.94 21.38
C ALA A 20 -15.76 3.55 22.78
N THR A 21 -15.69 4.87 22.85
CA THR A 21 -16.22 5.66 23.96
C THR A 21 -17.62 6.16 23.62
N ALA A 22 -18.41 6.56 24.62
CA ALA A 22 -19.78 7.01 24.40
C ALA A 22 -19.83 8.20 23.42
N GLY A 23 -20.61 8.06 22.35
CA GLY A 23 -20.80 9.07 21.30
C GLY A 23 -19.63 9.20 20.33
N GLN A 24 -18.66 8.30 20.35
CA GLN A 24 -17.51 8.36 19.45
C GLN A 24 -17.94 8.10 18.01
N THR A 25 -17.57 9.02 17.11
CA THR A 25 -17.80 8.89 15.67
C THR A 25 -16.48 8.64 14.91
N SER A 26 -15.35 9.20 15.34
CA SER A 26 -14.09 9.11 14.60
C SER A 26 -13.16 8.07 15.21
N PHE A 27 -12.68 7.16 14.35
CA PHE A 27 -11.74 6.09 14.68
C PHE A 27 -10.50 6.22 13.81
N THR A 28 -9.35 6.47 14.43
CA THR A 28 -8.07 6.75 13.76
C THR A 28 -6.90 6.36 14.65
N GLY A 29 -5.70 6.34 14.10
CA GLY A 29 -4.47 6.04 14.84
C GLY A 29 -4.37 4.58 15.25
N SER A 30 -3.80 4.32 16.42
CA SER A 30 -3.57 2.95 16.90
C SER A 30 -4.86 2.30 17.38
N ASP A 31 -5.09 1.08 16.93
CA ASP A 31 -6.19 0.24 17.38
C ASP A 31 -5.89 -0.40 18.77
N SER A 32 -6.83 -1.17 19.31
CA SER A 32 -6.70 -1.86 20.60
C SER A 32 -5.54 -2.86 20.66
N LEU A 33 -4.96 -3.23 19.50
CA LEU A 33 -3.82 -4.14 19.36
C LEU A 33 -2.52 -3.40 19.00
N GLY A 34 -2.53 -2.06 19.01
CA GLY A 34 -1.37 -1.21 18.72
C GLY A 34 -1.05 -1.06 17.23
N ARG A 35 -1.97 -1.43 16.33
CA ARG A 35 -1.78 -1.30 14.87
C ARG A 35 -2.38 0.03 14.40
N THR A 36 -1.63 0.76 13.60
CA THR A 36 -2.12 2.03 13.02
C THR A 36 -3.03 1.77 11.83
N LEU A 37 -4.23 2.34 11.84
CA LEU A 37 -5.19 2.22 10.75
C LEU A 37 -4.65 2.87 9.48
N THR A 38 -4.56 2.07 8.42
CA THR A 38 -4.27 2.53 7.06
C THR A 38 -5.06 1.70 6.06
N TYR A 39 -5.58 2.35 5.03
CA TYR A 39 -6.23 1.70 3.89
C TYR A 39 -6.04 2.56 2.63
N THR A 40 -6.03 1.92 1.47
CA THR A 40 -5.77 2.58 0.19
C THR A 40 -7.03 3.17 -0.41
N ASP A 41 -8.15 2.45 -0.29
CA ASP A 41 -9.43 2.84 -0.90
C ASP A 41 -10.59 2.41 0.00
N SER A 42 -11.62 3.26 0.08
CA SER A 42 -12.85 2.98 0.81
C SER A 42 -13.59 1.76 0.28
N GLU A 43 -13.52 1.49 -1.03
CA GLU A 43 -14.20 0.34 -1.64
C GLU A 43 -13.60 -1.00 -1.20
N TYR A 44 -12.33 -1.00 -0.79
CA TYR A 44 -11.64 -2.18 -0.25
C TYR A 44 -11.66 -2.21 1.29
N THR A 45 -12.62 -1.53 1.91
CA THR A 45 -12.74 -1.43 3.37
C THR A 45 -14.12 -1.87 3.82
N ASP A 46 -14.19 -2.86 4.68
CA ASP A 46 -15.42 -3.31 5.35
C ASP A 46 -15.39 -2.88 6.82
N VAL A 47 -16.48 -2.28 7.29
CA VAL A 47 -16.63 -1.79 8.67
C VAL A 47 -17.74 -2.55 9.36
N PHE A 48 -17.47 -3.03 10.58
CA PHE A 48 -18.41 -3.79 11.40
C PHE A 48 -18.54 -3.11 12.77
N LEU A 49 -19.76 -2.90 13.22
CA LEU A 49 -20.06 -2.46 14.58
C LEU A 49 -20.70 -3.61 15.35
N ASN A 50 -20.07 -4.05 16.43
CA ASN A 50 -20.50 -5.19 17.23
C ASN A 50 -20.78 -6.47 16.40
N GLY A 51 -19.95 -6.68 15.37
CA GLY A 51 -20.05 -7.83 14.47
C GLY A 51 -21.08 -7.70 13.34
N VAL A 52 -21.81 -6.57 13.26
CA VAL A 52 -22.74 -6.29 12.16
C VAL A 52 -22.04 -5.40 11.14
N LYS A 53 -22.03 -5.83 9.87
CA LYS A 53 -21.47 -5.02 8.77
C LYS A 53 -22.33 -3.77 8.57
N LEU A 54 -21.68 -2.62 8.55
CA LEU A 54 -22.31 -1.34 8.25
C LEU A 54 -22.44 -1.14 6.74
N ASP A 55 -23.51 -0.46 6.32
CA ASP A 55 -23.64 0.02 4.96
C ASP A 55 -22.65 1.17 4.71
N LYS A 56 -22.24 1.37 3.46
CA LYS A 56 -21.32 2.45 3.06
C LYS A 56 -21.88 3.85 3.35
N THR A 57 -23.20 3.96 3.49
CA THR A 57 -23.89 5.21 3.87
C THR A 57 -23.86 5.51 5.36
N ASP A 58 -23.50 4.55 6.21
CA ASP A 58 -23.43 4.70 7.66
C ASP A 58 -22.09 5.26 8.17
N TYR A 59 -21.11 5.41 7.26
CA TYR A 59 -19.79 5.91 7.62
C TYR A 59 -19.08 6.57 6.45
N THR A 60 -18.10 7.41 6.76
CA THR A 60 -17.17 8.02 5.80
C THR A 60 -15.77 7.42 5.95
N ALA A 61 -15.16 7.01 4.81
CA ALA A 61 -13.82 6.42 4.72
C ALA A 61 -13.05 7.04 3.55
N THR A 62 -12.66 8.31 3.64
CA THR A 62 -12.02 9.05 2.53
C THR A 62 -10.58 9.46 2.82
N SER A 63 -10.12 9.33 4.08
CA SER A 63 -8.82 9.84 4.50
C SER A 63 -7.66 8.86 4.32
N GLY A 64 -7.93 7.57 4.16
CA GLY A 64 -6.92 6.50 4.19
C GLY A 64 -6.42 6.11 5.59
N THR A 65 -6.81 6.85 6.64
CA THR A 65 -6.30 6.69 8.02
C THR A 65 -7.37 6.81 9.09
N SER A 66 -8.62 7.06 8.73
CA SER A 66 -9.74 7.18 9.68
C SER A 66 -11.04 6.66 9.10
N ILE A 67 -11.90 6.12 9.96
CA ILE A 67 -13.30 5.85 9.70
C ILE A 67 -14.14 6.78 10.56
N VAL A 68 -15.12 7.44 9.97
CA VAL A 68 -16.04 8.35 10.68
C VAL A 68 -17.45 7.83 10.52
N LEU A 69 -18.08 7.41 11.63
CA LEU A 69 -19.47 6.94 11.67
C LEU A 69 -20.44 8.14 11.60
N ASP A 70 -21.54 7.99 10.92
CA ASP A 70 -22.62 9.00 10.86
C ASP A 70 -23.35 9.11 12.19
N SER A 71 -23.43 8.02 12.95
CA SER A 71 -24.00 7.98 14.30
C SER A 71 -22.96 7.56 15.32
N GLY A 72 -22.91 8.23 16.47
CA GLY A 72 -21.96 7.92 17.53
C GLY A 72 -22.15 6.53 18.11
N ALA A 73 -21.08 5.79 18.28
CA ALA A 73 -21.05 4.50 18.94
C ALA A 73 -21.34 4.64 20.44
N SER A 74 -21.86 3.59 21.07
CA SER A 74 -22.00 3.53 22.53
C SER A 74 -20.66 3.22 23.21
N ALA A 75 -20.58 3.49 24.50
CA ALA A 75 -19.40 3.05 25.27
C ALA A 75 -19.26 1.52 25.17
N ASP A 76 -18.02 1.06 25.02
CA ASP A 76 -17.63 -0.35 24.92
C ASP A 76 -18.10 -1.06 23.62
N ASP A 77 -18.72 -0.34 22.68
CA ASP A 77 -18.96 -0.89 21.36
C ASP A 77 -17.63 -1.24 20.68
N THR A 78 -17.63 -2.34 19.93
CA THR A 78 -16.45 -2.78 19.18
C THR A 78 -16.61 -2.40 17.72
N LEU A 79 -15.71 -1.56 17.21
CA LEU A 79 -15.60 -1.29 15.78
C LEU A 79 -14.46 -2.13 15.19
N GLU A 80 -14.79 -3.00 14.26
CA GLU A 80 -13.82 -3.79 13.49
C GLU A 80 -13.76 -3.29 12.06
N ILE A 81 -12.56 -3.04 11.57
CA ILE A 81 -12.29 -2.56 10.21
C ILE A 81 -11.44 -3.60 9.51
N LEU A 82 -11.90 -4.09 8.37
CA LEU A 82 -11.14 -4.93 7.47
C LEU A 82 -10.74 -4.09 6.26
N ALA A 83 -9.44 -3.88 6.08
CA ALA A 83 -8.91 -3.19 4.92
C ALA A 83 -8.20 -4.21 4.02
N PHE A 84 -8.53 -4.20 2.74
CA PHE A 84 -7.88 -5.04 1.74
C PHE A 84 -6.95 -4.16 0.91
N ASP A 85 -5.66 -4.52 0.88
CA ASP A 85 -4.72 -3.88 -0.04
C ASP A 85 -4.81 -4.56 -1.41
N THR A 86 -4.86 -3.76 -2.45
CA THR A 86 -4.74 -4.26 -3.81
C THR A 86 -3.27 -4.59 -4.10
N PHE A 87 -3.05 -5.71 -4.78
CA PHE A 87 -1.74 -6.04 -5.33
C PHE A 87 -1.49 -5.09 -6.51
N GLY A 88 -0.80 -3.98 -6.25
CA GLY A 88 -0.33 -3.12 -7.32
C GLY A 88 0.72 -3.86 -8.15
N LEU A 89 0.43 -4.12 -9.42
CA LEU A 89 1.48 -4.49 -10.36
C LEU A 89 2.48 -3.33 -10.39
N PHE A 90 3.76 -3.65 -10.21
CA PHE A 90 4.82 -2.66 -10.36
C PHE A 90 4.72 -2.00 -11.74
N SER A 91 4.47 -0.69 -11.78
CA SER A 91 4.29 0.07 -13.02
C SER A 91 5.58 0.29 -13.81
N GLY A 92 6.71 -0.18 -13.28
CA GLY A 92 8.03 -0.03 -13.90
C GLY A 92 8.76 1.25 -13.51
N GLU A 93 8.17 2.10 -12.67
CA GLU A 93 8.81 3.32 -12.19
C GLU A 93 9.07 3.28 -10.69
N PHE A 94 10.28 3.70 -10.29
CA PHE A 94 10.63 3.96 -8.90
C PHE A 94 10.71 5.48 -8.69
N ALA A 95 9.92 6.00 -7.76
CA ALA A 95 9.95 7.43 -7.42
C ALA A 95 11.16 7.84 -6.57
N GLN A 96 11.98 6.87 -6.13
CA GLN A 96 13.15 7.06 -5.28
C GLN A 96 14.31 6.19 -5.76
N ASP A 97 15.51 6.41 -5.19
CA ASP A 97 16.69 5.62 -5.50
C ASP A 97 16.48 4.13 -5.23
N VAL A 98 16.97 3.30 -6.14
CA VAL A 98 16.92 1.84 -6.02
C VAL A 98 18.25 1.33 -5.50
N SER A 99 18.26 0.68 -4.34
CA SER A 99 19.43 -0.02 -3.79
C SER A 99 19.26 -1.52 -3.98
N VAL A 100 20.22 -2.14 -4.65
CA VAL A 100 20.26 -3.58 -4.88
C VAL A 100 21.42 -4.17 -4.10
N SER A 101 21.15 -5.07 -3.14
CA SER A 101 22.18 -5.70 -2.30
C SER A 101 22.84 -6.94 -2.94
N GLY A 102 22.40 -7.35 -4.09
CA GLY A 102 22.91 -8.47 -4.89
C GLY A 102 23.18 -8.04 -6.32
N ASP A 103 23.19 -9.01 -7.24
CA ASP A 103 23.35 -8.74 -8.66
C ASP A 103 22.11 -8.12 -9.26
N LEU A 104 22.29 -7.15 -10.16
CA LEU A 104 21.24 -6.59 -11.01
C LEU A 104 21.33 -7.18 -12.40
N THR A 105 20.36 -8.00 -12.80
CA THR A 105 20.29 -8.57 -14.14
C THR A 105 19.50 -7.65 -15.05
N ILE A 106 20.12 -7.17 -16.13
CA ILE A 106 19.51 -6.31 -17.16
C ILE A 106 19.61 -7.03 -18.49
N SER A 107 18.45 -7.15 -19.17
CA SER A 107 18.36 -7.93 -20.42
C SER A 107 18.92 -7.23 -21.66
N ASP A 108 19.04 -5.89 -21.66
CA ASP A 108 19.55 -5.14 -22.80
C ASP A 108 20.45 -3.97 -22.37
N LYS A 109 19.89 -2.88 -21.84
CA LYS A 109 20.65 -1.65 -21.59
C LYS A 109 20.08 -0.79 -20.46
N ILE A 110 20.94 0.07 -19.89
CA ILE A 110 20.56 1.17 -19.01
C ILE A 110 20.49 2.44 -19.86
N VAL A 111 19.34 3.09 -19.91
CA VAL A 111 19.08 4.28 -20.75
C VAL A 111 18.90 5.50 -19.84
N HIS A 112 19.48 6.62 -20.22
CA HIS A 112 19.22 7.90 -19.58
C HIS A 112 17.80 8.40 -19.97
N SER A 113 16.97 8.69 -18.98
CA SER A 113 15.60 9.18 -19.21
C SER A 113 15.62 10.51 -19.99
N GLY A 114 14.83 10.56 -21.06
CA GLY A 114 14.79 11.73 -21.96
C GLY A 114 15.87 11.77 -23.02
N ASP A 115 16.83 10.86 -22.99
CA ASP A 115 17.90 10.73 -23.99
C ASP A 115 18.13 9.25 -24.31
N THR A 116 17.35 8.71 -25.23
CA THR A 116 17.30 7.28 -25.56
C THR A 116 18.49 6.77 -26.35
N ASN A 117 19.35 7.66 -26.84
CA ASN A 117 20.58 7.33 -27.58
C ASN A 117 21.86 7.42 -26.72
N THR A 118 21.72 7.75 -25.43
CA THR A 118 22.81 7.64 -24.45
C THR A 118 22.51 6.51 -23.48
N ALA A 119 23.33 5.46 -23.50
CA ALA A 119 23.09 4.25 -22.75
C ALA A 119 24.37 3.47 -22.43
N ILE A 120 24.28 2.60 -21.43
CA ILE A 120 25.23 1.49 -21.23
C ILE A 120 24.52 0.22 -21.69
N ARG A 121 25.06 -0.44 -22.69
CA ARG A 121 24.49 -1.65 -23.29
C ARG A 121 25.36 -2.87 -23.04
N PHE A 122 24.74 -3.99 -22.76
CA PHE A 122 25.35 -5.32 -22.70
C PHE A 122 25.08 -6.01 -24.04
N ALA A 123 25.92 -5.70 -25.04
CA ALA A 123 25.64 -6.05 -26.45
C ALA A 123 25.83 -7.54 -26.77
N ASP A 124 26.75 -8.21 -26.06
CA ASP A 124 27.10 -9.63 -26.23
C ASP A 124 27.71 -10.17 -24.94
N ALA A 125 27.98 -11.48 -24.89
CA ALA A 125 28.73 -12.07 -23.80
C ALA A 125 30.08 -11.35 -23.64
N ASP A 126 30.42 -10.97 -22.39
CA ASP A 126 31.63 -10.28 -22.02
C ASP A 126 31.88 -8.90 -22.68
N THR A 127 30.80 -8.31 -23.26
CA THR A 127 30.87 -7.03 -23.97
C THR A 127 30.00 -5.96 -23.35
N VAL A 128 30.62 -4.84 -22.96
CA VAL A 128 29.90 -3.62 -22.53
C VAL A 128 30.22 -2.49 -23.48
N THR A 129 29.20 -1.80 -23.98
CA THR A 129 29.33 -0.61 -24.82
C THR A 129 28.71 0.59 -24.15
N ILE A 130 29.36 1.75 -24.31
CA ILE A 130 28.80 3.04 -23.92
C ILE A 130 28.35 3.75 -25.19
N GLU A 131 27.06 3.95 -25.32
CA GLU A 131 26.45 4.63 -26.45
C GLU A 131 26.30 6.10 -26.10
N THR A 132 26.85 6.99 -26.92
CA THR A 132 26.65 8.44 -26.82
C THR A 132 26.14 8.91 -28.17
N GLY A 133 24.90 9.38 -28.20
CA GLY A 133 24.34 9.95 -29.39
C GLY A 133 24.98 11.31 -29.70
N GLY A 134 25.47 11.50 -30.89
CA GLY A 134 25.94 12.76 -31.44
C GLY A 134 24.85 13.47 -32.22
#